data_274d30753f2c24ec9647751d652a3b9a
#
_entry.id   274d30753f2c24ec9647751d652a3b9a
#
_cell.length_a   1.000
_cell.length_b   1.000
_cell.length_c   1.000
_cell.angle_alpha   90.00
_cell.angle_beta   90.00
_cell.angle_gamma   90.00
#
_symmetry.space_group_name_H-M   'P 1'
#
loop_
_entity.id
_entity.type
_entity.pdbx_description
1 polymer ?
#
loop_
_entity_poly.entity_id
_entity_poly.type
_entity_poly.pdbx_seq_one_letter_code
_entity_poly.pdbx_strand_id
1 'polypeptide(L)'
;MAFQLRNNQPLEDFFNSDLSSHINLDLNLYFQEINLEKICNLSSALAQCQNLERLFLNLEFKKIDSHGMSYLSSALINLNNLSSLTLMLGHQQIDDEGITFLSSVFEKLFKLQSLTLSLQQNKITENDFKILSALQNCQNLITLNFDVSQNKINALGASKLGNALTYLKNLKTLKLNVSNNNICEKGANDLGASLEKCVNLQNLKLCLNKNLCDDSCMFGMNDSQKSFANLKSLSLDFSQNQISSRGIQNLGLLLSCFSNLACLKLKLDENQVDDIGIQTLVTHLKNCKSISTLEISLSQNSLGVNSAFNLSLLIENQTNMSKLNLNLSNNQLGPEGAFSHISVLQKCKNLTTLELILQFNQIGEKGAINLGSALSCCSQITYLMIDLSDNEIDYIGTAVTVLKVKILKMKRMVEKYLIFVS
;
A
#
# COMPACT_ATOMS: atom_id res chain seq x y z
N MET A 1 -14.99 -14.22 -26.46
CA MET A 1 -14.95 -15.37 -25.53
C MET A 1 -13.98 -15.07 -24.38
N ALA A 2 -14.15 -15.63 -23.20
CA ALA A 2 -13.15 -15.57 -22.13
C ALA A 2 -12.31 -16.84 -22.14
N PHE A 3 -11.01 -16.72 -22.05
CA PHE A 3 -10.07 -17.83 -21.91
C PHE A 3 -9.21 -17.61 -20.66
N GLN A 4 -9.09 -18.63 -19.84
CA GLN A 4 -8.27 -18.63 -18.64
C GLN A 4 -7.39 -19.89 -18.61
N LEU A 5 -6.09 -19.68 -18.52
CA LEU A 5 -5.13 -20.75 -18.32
C LEU A 5 -4.99 -21.02 -16.80
N ARG A 6 -5.44 -22.20 -16.35
CA ARG A 6 -5.27 -22.60 -14.95
C ARG A 6 -3.82 -23.02 -14.68
N ASN A 7 -3.38 -22.91 -13.44
CA ASN A 7 -1.97 -23.08 -13.04
C ASN A 7 -1.25 -24.34 -13.56
N ASN A 8 -1.99 -25.42 -13.86
CA ASN A 8 -1.43 -26.70 -14.33
C ASN A 8 -1.73 -27.00 -15.82
N GLN A 9 -2.34 -26.07 -16.54
CA GLN A 9 -2.61 -26.25 -17.97
C GLN A 9 -1.38 -25.79 -18.78
N PRO A 10 -0.98 -26.54 -19.81
CA PRO A 10 0.15 -26.14 -20.66
C PRO A 10 -0.21 -24.92 -21.52
N LEU A 11 0.80 -24.10 -21.83
CA LEU A 11 0.63 -22.92 -22.68
C LEU A 11 0.15 -23.29 -24.10
N GLU A 12 0.41 -24.51 -24.52
CA GLU A 12 -0.04 -25.10 -25.79
C GLU A 12 -1.57 -25.11 -25.92
N ASP A 13 -2.32 -25.22 -24.83
CA ASP A 13 -3.79 -25.12 -24.85
C ASP A 13 -4.26 -23.75 -25.34
N PHE A 14 -3.54 -22.69 -24.97
CA PHE A 14 -3.80 -21.35 -25.49
C PHE A 14 -3.43 -21.26 -26.99
N PHE A 15 -2.29 -21.78 -27.39
CA PHE A 15 -1.86 -21.73 -28.80
C PHE A 15 -2.81 -22.48 -29.74
N ASN A 16 -3.43 -23.55 -29.26
CA ASN A 16 -4.40 -24.37 -30.00
C ASN A 16 -5.84 -23.86 -29.97
N SER A 17 -6.11 -22.77 -29.21
CA SER A 17 -7.43 -22.17 -29.12
C SER A 17 -7.75 -21.28 -30.33
N ASP A 18 -9.03 -20.90 -30.51
CA ASP A 18 -9.38 -19.87 -31.49
C ASP A 18 -8.96 -18.48 -31.00
N LEU A 19 -7.73 -18.08 -31.33
CA LEU A 19 -7.09 -16.87 -30.84
C LEU A 19 -7.89 -15.61 -31.20
N SER A 20 -8.57 -15.59 -32.34
CA SER A 20 -9.33 -14.45 -32.81
C SER A 20 -10.64 -14.22 -32.02
N SER A 21 -11.15 -15.24 -31.36
CA SER A 21 -12.40 -15.19 -30.61
C SER A 21 -12.23 -14.60 -29.18
N HIS A 22 -11.00 -14.45 -28.68
CA HIS A 22 -10.77 -14.02 -27.31
C HIS A 22 -11.04 -12.53 -27.12
N ILE A 23 -11.89 -12.22 -26.13
CA ILE A 23 -12.20 -10.87 -25.64
C ILE A 23 -11.51 -10.65 -24.29
N ASN A 24 -11.47 -11.67 -23.44
CA ASN A 24 -10.82 -11.64 -22.14
C ASN A 24 -9.84 -12.83 -22.06
N LEU A 25 -8.60 -12.54 -21.72
CA LEU A 25 -7.52 -13.51 -21.64
C LEU A 25 -6.80 -13.40 -20.29
N ASP A 26 -6.72 -14.52 -19.59
CA ASP A 26 -6.02 -14.66 -18.30
C ASP A 26 -4.96 -15.75 -18.43
N LEU A 27 -3.69 -15.34 -18.53
CA LEU A 27 -2.51 -16.19 -18.67
C LEU A 27 -1.62 -16.05 -17.43
N ASN A 28 -1.85 -16.90 -16.42
CA ASN A 28 -0.95 -16.99 -15.28
C ASN A 28 0.15 -18.02 -15.56
N LEU A 29 1.31 -17.56 -16.01
CA LEU A 29 2.45 -18.42 -16.37
C LEU A 29 3.49 -18.53 -15.26
N TYR A 30 3.18 -18.07 -14.03
CA TYR A 30 4.11 -18.04 -12.91
C TYR A 30 4.81 -19.39 -12.65
N PHE A 31 4.09 -20.51 -12.72
CA PHE A 31 4.60 -21.84 -12.44
C PHE A 31 5.12 -22.58 -13.68
N GLN A 32 5.05 -21.98 -14.86
CA GLN A 32 5.52 -22.60 -16.10
C GLN A 32 6.96 -22.23 -16.42
N GLU A 33 7.70 -23.13 -17.03
CA GLU A 33 9.01 -22.83 -17.60
C GLU A 33 8.84 -22.12 -18.92
N ILE A 34 9.27 -20.87 -18.98
CA ILE A 34 9.18 -20.00 -20.14
C ILE A 34 10.60 -19.57 -20.53
N ASN A 35 11.03 -19.99 -21.71
CA ASN A 35 12.26 -19.54 -22.35
C ASN A 35 11.96 -18.50 -23.45
N LEU A 36 13.00 -17.99 -24.12
CA LEU A 36 12.85 -16.96 -25.16
C LEU A 36 12.00 -17.46 -26.34
N GLU A 37 12.12 -18.73 -26.73
CA GLU A 37 11.32 -19.32 -27.80
C GLU A 37 9.83 -19.32 -27.46
N LYS A 38 9.47 -19.71 -26.22
CA LYS A 38 8.10 -19.67 -25.74
C LYS A 38 7.56 -18.22 -25.65
N ILE A 39 8.39 -17.24 -25.32
CA ILE A 39 8.00 -15.81 -25.37
C ILE A 39 7.71 -15.41 -26.82
N CYS A 40 8.52 -15.82 -27.78
CA CYS A 40 8.30 -15.53 -29.20
C CYS A 40 6.97 -16.14 -29.68
N ASN A 41 6.70 -17.41 -29.35
CA ASN A 41 5.45 -18.10 -29.69
C ASN A 41 4.24 -17.46 -29.01
N LEU A 42 4.35 -17.11 -27.73
CA LEU A 42 3.32 -16.40 -26.98
C LEU A 42 3.01 -15.05 -27.64
N SER A 43 4.03 -14.29 -28.01
CA SER A 43 3.88 -13.00 -28.66
C SER A 43 3.17 -13.15 -30.02
N SER A 44 3.54 -14.17 -30.81
CA SER A 44 2.90 -14.47 -32.09
C SER A 44 1.42 -14.85 -31.94
N ALA A 45 1.07 -15.59 -30.89
CA ALA A 45 -0.32 -15.93 -30.58
C ALA A 45 -1.11 -14.72 -30.08
N LEU A 46 -0.55 -13.91 -29.18
CA LEU A 46 -1.18 -12.68 -28.68
C LEU A 46 -1.48 -11.69 -29.81
N ALA A 47 -0.58 -11.56 -30.78
CA ALA A 47 -0.77 -10.67 -31.94
C ALA A 47 -2.01 -11.04 -32.78
N GLN A 48 -2.48 -12.28 -32.71
CA GLN A 48 -3.70 -12.73 -33.38
C GLN A 48 -4.99 -12.44 -32.60
N CYS A 49 -4.89 -12.09 -31.30
CA CYS A 49 -6.05 -11.83 -30.44
C CYS A 49 -6.58 -10.39 -30.62
N GLN A 50 -6.94 -10.00 -31.84
CA GLN A 50 -7.29 -8.61 -32.22
C GLN A 50 -8.55 -8.06 -31.51
N ASN A 51 -9.41 -8.94 -30.98
CA ASN A 51 -10.63 -8.57 -30.30
C ASN A 51 -10.46 -8.42 -28.77
N LEU A 52 -9.22 -8.47 -28.28
CA LEU A 52 -8.95 -8.51 -26.86
C LEU A 52 -9.24 -7.15 -26.18
N GLU A 53 -10.12 -7.18 -25.19
CA GLU A 53 -10.47 -6.03 -24.35
C GLU A 53 -9.80 -6.08 -22.98
N ARG A 54 -9.52 -7.30 -22.49
CA ARG A 54 -8.86 -7.52 -21.18
C ARG A 54 -7.76 -8.57 -21.30
N LEU A 55 -6.57 -8.20 -20.84
CA LEU A 55 -5.42 -9.09 -20.75
C LEU A 55 -4.86 -9.08 -19.33
N PHE A 56 -4.80 -10.26 -18.72
CA PHE A 56 -3.93 -10.55 -17.57
C PHE A 56 -2.81 -11.49 -18.05
N LEU A 57 -1.57 -11.05 -17.86
CA LEU A 57 -0.38 -11.82 -18.24
C LEU A 57 0.63 -11.76 -17.10
N ASN A 58 0.87 -12.92 -16.47
CA ASN A 58 1.86 -13.05 -15.41
C ASN A 58 3.07 -13.85 -15.93
N LEU A 59 4.19 -13.16 -16.03
CA LEU A 59 5.48 -13.67 -16.48
C LEU A 59 6.57 -13.48 -15.41
N GLU A 60 6.23 -13.30 -14.14
CA GLU A 60 7.22 -13.10 -13.08
C GLU A 60 8.22 -14.26 -13.00
N PHE A 61 9.50 -13.95 -12.67
CA PHE A 61 10.59 -14.91 -12.53
C PHE A 61 10.97 -15.69 -13.81
N LYS A 62 10.75 -15.13 -15.01
CA LYS A 62 11.05 -15.81 -16.30
C LYS A 62 12.38 -15.43 -16.92
N LYS A 63 13.14 -14.54 -16.27
CA LYS A 63 14.44 -14.02 -16.78
C LYS A 63 14.31 -13.37 -18.18
N ILE A 64 13.20 -12.68 -18.40
CA ILE A 64 12.97 -11.95 -19.64
C ILE A 64 13.93 -10.76 -19.67
N ASP A 65 14.69 -10.66 -20.74
CA ASP A 65 15.59 -9.54 -21.05
C ASP A 65 14.97 -8.58 -22.08
N SER A 66 15.75 -7.64 -22.58
CA SER A 66 15.29 -6.68 -23.59
C SER A 66 14.84 -7.33 -24.88
N HIS A 67 15.44 -8.47 -25.29
CA HIS A 67 14.99 -9.21 -26.48
C HIS A 67 13.58 -9.80 -26.26
N GLY A 68 13.36 -10.45 -25.12
CA GLY A 68 12.03 -10.95 -24.76
C GLY A 68 10.97 -9.84 -24.69
N MET A 69 11.35 -8.67 -24.15
CA MET A 69 10.49 -7.49 -24.13
C MET A 69 10.18 -6.95 -25.53
N SER A 70 11.13 -7.00 -26.46
CA SER A 70 10.91 -6.62 -27.86
C SER A 70 9.80 -7.45 -28.52
N TYR A 71 9.85 -8.80 -28.38
CA TYR A 71 8.80 -9.68 -28.92
C TYR A 71 7.43 -9.39 -28.28
N LEU A 72 7.39 -9.32 -26.95
CA LEU A 72 6.14 -9.09 -26.24
C LEU A 72 5.50 -7.73 -26.60
N SER A 73 6.32 -6.68 -26.66
CA SER A 73 5.85 -5.35 -27.02
C SER A 73 5.33 -5.28 -28.46
N SER A 74 5.98 -5.97 -29.40
CA SER A 74 5.52 -6.04 -30.80
C SER A 74 4.13 -6.69 -30.94
N ALA A 75 3.79 -7.61 -30.06
CA ALA A 75 2.44 -8.20 -30.03
C ALA A 75 1.43 -7.23 -29.38
N LEU A 76 1.77 -6.69 -28.21
CA LEU A 76 0.86 -5.86 -27.43
C LEU A 76 0.48 -4.55 -28.13
N ILE A 77 1.39 -3.97 -28.92
CA ILE A 77 1.16 -2.71 -29.66
C ILE A 77 -0.04 -2.78 -30.61
N ASN A 78 -0.40 -3.97 -31.07
CA ASN A 78 -1.50 -4.20 -31.99
C ASN A 78 -2.85 -4.44 -31.31
N LEU A 79 -2.89 -4.59 -29.99
CA LEU A 79 -4.11 -4.88 -29.23
C LEU A 79 -4.91 -3.60 -28.93
N ASN A 80 -5.35 -2.89 -29.96
CA ASN A 80 -5.95 -1.56 -29.90
C ASN A 80 -7.31 -1.50 -29.18
N ASN A 81 -7.90 -2.66 -28.87
CA ASN A 81 -9.17 -2.76 -28.15
C ASN A 81 -9.03 -2.90 -26.63
N LEU A 82 -7.78 -3.02 -26.13
CA LEU A 82 -7.55 -3.18 -24.69
C LEU A 82 -8.08 -2.00 -23.89
N SER A 83 -9.01 -2.31 -22.98
CA SER A 83 -9.51 -1.41 -21.95
C SER A 83 -8.91 -1.71 -20.57
N SER A 84 -8.45 -2.94 -20.35
CA SER A 84 -7.80 -3.38 -19.11
C SER A 84 -6.58 -4.24 -19.42
N LEU A 85 -5.42 -3.84 -18.88
CA LEU A 85 -4.16 -4.55 -19.03
C LEU A 85 -3.53 -4.79 -17.66
N THR A 86 -3.19 -6.05 -17.39
CA THR A 86 -2.36 -6.45 -16.25
C THR A 86 -1.14 -7.18 -16.76
N LEU A 87 0.03 -6.60 -16.54
CA LEU A 87 1.33 -7.18 -16.86
C LEU A 87 2.15 -7.33 -15.57
N MET A 88 2.43 -8.57 -15.20
CA MET A 88 3.30 -8.91 -14.08
C MET A 88 4.66 -9.34 -14.64
N LEU A 89 5.63 -8.44 -14.55
CA LEU A 89 6.99 -8.56 -15.11
C LEU A 89 8.06 -8.38 -14.03
N GLY A 90 7.72 -8.66 -12.78
CA GLY A 90 8.65 -8.60 -11.67
C GLY A 90 9.72 -9.69 -11.72
N HIS A 91 10.86 -9.44 -11.06
CA HIS A 91 11.98 -10.39 -10.93
C HIS A 91 12.54 -10.86 -12.29
N GLN A 92 12.71 -9.93 -13.22
CA GLN A 92 13.27 -10.16 -14.54
C GLN A 92 14.68 -9.54 -14.64
N GLN A 93 15.14 -9.38 -15.86
CA GLN A 93 16.38 -8.67 -16.19
C GLN A 93 16.11 -7.46 -17.11
N ILE A 94 14.91 -6.91 -17.02
CA ILE A 94 14.47 -5.78 -17.84
C ILE A 94 15.29 -4.55 -17.42
N ASP A 95 15.95 -3.97 -18.40
CA ASP A 95 16.71 -2.73 -18.27
C ASP A 95 16.00 -1.57 -19.00
N ASP A 96 16.70 -0.47 -19.15
CA ASP A 96 16.17 0.73 -19.79
C ASP A 96 15.76 0.51 -21.25
N GLU A 97 16.46 -0.40 -21.99
CA GLU A 97 16.09 -0.77 -23.36
C GLU A 97 14.77 -1.54 -23.38
N GLY A 98 14.59 -2.53 -22.49
CA GLY A 98 13.33 -3.26 -22.35
C GLY A 98 12.15 -2.35 -22.00
N ILE A 99 12.38 -1.33 -21.17
CA ILE A 99 11.39 -0.28 -20.86
C ILE A 99 11.07 0.57 -22.08
N THR A 100 12.03 0.85 -22.94
CA THR A 100 11.79 1.60 -24.19
C THR A 100 10.85 0.83 -25.13
N PHE A 101 11.02 -0.50 -25.26
CA PHE A 101 10.06 -1.32 -26.02
C PHE A 101 8.66 -1.29 -25.41
N LEU A 102 8.55 -1.45 -24.10
CA LEU A 102 7.24 -1.39 -23.41
C LEU A 102 6.58 -0.01 -23.55
N SER A 103 7.36 1.05 -23.59
CA SER A 103 6.84 2.42 -23.75
C SER A 103 6.07 2.57 -25.06
N SER A 104 6.56 1.99 -26.16
CA SER A 104 5.89 2.06 -27.46
C SER A 104 4.49 1.45 -27.46
N VAL A 105 4.22 0.49 -26.58
CA VAL A 105 2.89 -0.12 -26.39
C VAL A 105 1.90 0.92 -25.87
N PHE A 106 2.27 1.66 -24.81
CA PHE A 106 1.38 2.65 -24.21
C PHE A 106 1.12 3.87 -25.09
N GLU A 107 1.99 4.13 -26.07
CA GLU A 107 1.76 5.15 -27.10
C GLU A 107 0.56 4.83 -28.01
N LYS A 108 0.10 3.57 -28.05
CA LYS A 108 -0.97 3.09 -28.92
C LYS A 108 -2.25 2.67 -28.18
N LEU A 109 -2.19 2.41 -26.89
CA LEU A 109 -3.33 1.90 -26.11
C LEU A 109 -4.27 3.01 -25.62
N PHE A 110 -4.85 3.77 -26.52
CA PHE A 110 -5.71 4.94 -26.19
C PHE A 110 -7.02 4.60 -25.47
N LYS A 111 -7.49 3.34 -25.56
CA LYS A 111 -8.74 2.89 -24.91
C LYS A 111 -8.53 2.43 -23.48
N LEU A 112 -7.29 2.39 -23.00
CA LEU A 112 -6.95 1.81 -21.71
C LEU A 112 -7.56 2.61 -20.56
N GLN A 113 -8.37 1.96 -19.73
CA GLN A 113 -9.02 2.51 -18.54
C GLN A 113 -8.39 2.00 -17.24
N SER A 114 -7.86 0.77 -17.27
CA SER A 114 -7.22 0.14 -16.11
C SER A 114 -5.88 -0.47 -16.52
N LEU A 115 -4.82 -0.04 -15.82
CA LEU A 115 -3.47 -0.59 -15.98
C LEU A 115 -2.95 -1.08 -14.64
N THR A 116 -2.54 -2.35 -14.60
CA THR A 116 -1.66 -2.90 -13.56
C THR A 116 -0.37 -3.31 -14.22
N LEU A 117 0.74 -2.69 -13.79
CA LEU A 117 2.07 -2.97 -14.31
C LEU A 117 3.03 -3.19 -13.14
N SER A 118 3.54 -4.40 -13.01
CA SER A 118 4.58 -4.77 -12.04
C SER A 118 5.91 -4.95 -12.77
N LEU A 119 6.88 -4.13 -12.39
CA LEU A 119 8.26 -4.13 -12.87
C LEU A 119 9.24 -4.22 -11.69
N GLN A 120 8.79 -4.72 -10.55
CA GLN A 120 9.59 -4.83 -9.34
C GLN A 120 10.84 -5.69 -9.56
N GLN A 121 11.94 -5.34 -8.89
CA GLN A 121 13.20 -6.10 -8.90
C GLN A 121 13.70 -6.38 -10.34
N ASN A 122 13.91 -5.31 -11.08
CA ASN A 122 14.51 -5.28 -12.41
C ASN A 122 15.81 -4.43 -12.40
N LYS A 123 16.28 -4.00 -13.57
CA LYS A 123 17.49 -3.18 -13.72
C LYS A 123 17.20 -1.76 -14.21
N ILE A 124 16.00 -1.24 -13.88
CA ILE A 124 15.49 0.05 -14.38
C ILE A 124 16.20 1.19 -13.65
N THR A 125 16.65 2.17 -14.40
CA THR A 125 17.31 3.38 -13.87
C THR A 125 16.50 4.65 -14.17
N GLU A 126 17.01 5.81 -13.75
CA GLU A 126 16.41 7.11 -14.06
C GLU A 126 16.55 7.55 -15.51
N ASN A 127 17.41 6.90 -16.29
CA ASN A 127 17.78 7.38 -17.64
C ASN A 127 16.66 7.22 -18.65
N ASP A 128 15.87 6.17 -18.57
CA ASP A 128 14.86 5.83 -19.58
C ASP A 128 13.43 5.68 -19.03
N PHE A 129 12.98 6.64 -18.22
CA PHE A 129 11.59 6.68 -17.77
C PHE A 129 10.59 7.09 -18.89
N LYS A 130 10.87 6.67 -20.15
CA LYS A 130 10.01 6.93 -21.32
C LYS A 130 8.61 6.34 -21.17
N ILE A 131 8.49 5.24 -20.42
CA ILE A 131 7.18 4.62 -20.14
C ILE A 131 6.18 5.60 -19.58
N LEU A 132 6.64 6.56 -18.79
CA LEU A 132 5.77 7.54 -18.16
C LEU A 132 5.32 8.63 -19.12
N SER A 133 6.21 9.05 -20.04
CA SER A 133 5.80 9.96 -21.11
C SER A 133 4.85 9.27 -22.09
N ALA A 134 5.00 7.96 -22.30
CA ALA A 134 4.07 7.19 -23.13
C ALA A 134 2.67 7.06 -22.46
N LEU A 135 2.61 6.88 -21.14
CA LEU A 135 1.35 6.81 -20.39
C LEU A 135 0.51 8.09 -20.51
N GLN A 136 1.11 9.26 -20.79
CA GLN A 136 0.33 10.49 -21.04
C GLN A 136 -0.66 10.36 -22.22
N ASN A 137 -0.45 9.40 -23.13
CA ASN A 137 -1.38 9.12 -24.22
C ASN A 137 -2.61 8.30 -23.75
N CYS A 138 -2.53 7.63 -22.60
CA CYS A 138 -3.64 6.87 -22.03
C CYS A 138 -4.63 7.79 -21.28
N GLN A 139 -5.22 8.77 -21.97
CA GLN A 139 -6.08 9.80 -21.38
C GLN A 139 -7.36 9.24 -20.74
N ASN A 140 -7.76 8.02 -21.09
CA ASN A 140 -8.94 7.35 -20.53
C ASN A 140 -8.62 6.58 -19.23
N LEU A 141 -7.38 6.62 -18.75
CA LEU A 141 -6.94 5.84 -17.59
C LEU A 141 -7.62 6.35 -16.31
N ILE A 142 -8.37 5.45 -15.65
CA ILE A 142 -9.10 5.69 -14.40
C ILE A 142 -8.36 5.04 -13.23
N THR A 143 -7.75 3.86 -13.46
CA THR A 143 -7.04 3.09 -12.45
C THR A 143 -5.63 2.78 -12.92
N LEU A 144 -4.64 3.18 -12.13
CA LEU A 144 -3.24 2.84 -12.31
C LEU A 144 -2.71 2.15 -11.05
N ASN A 145 -2.23 0.91 -11.22
CA ASN A 145 -1.43 0.20 -10.24
C ASN A 145 -0.05 -0.02 -10.84
N PHE A 146 0.95 0.69 -10.33
CA PHE A 146 2.31 0.69 -10.87
C PHE A 146 3.31 0.36 -9.79
N ASP A 147 4.00 -0.77 -9.94
CA ASP A 147 5.04 -1.24 -9.05
C ASP A 147 6.38 -1.25 -9.79
N VAL A 148 7.28 -0.39 -9.35
CA VAL A 148 8.67 -0.31 -9.80
C VAL A 148 9.64 -0.41 -8.63
N SER A 149 9.21 -1.02 -7.53
CA SER A 149 10.03 -1.22 -6.35
C SER A 149 11.29 -2.05 -6.63
N GLN A 150 12.31 -1.89 -5.79
CA GLN A 150 13.57 -2.63 -5.89
C GLN A 150 14.24 -2.47 -7.26
N ASN A 151 14.36 -1.24 -7.73
CA ASN A 151 15.08 -0.84 -8.93
C ASN A 151 16.13 0.24 -8.58
N LYS A 152 16.60 1.05 -9.54
CA LYS A 152 17.60 2.10 -9.36
C LYS A 152 17.09 3.46 -9.85
N ILE A 153 15.84 3.80 -9.51
CA ILE A 153 15.11 4.94 -10.09
C ILE A 153 15.67 6.28 -9.61
N ASN A 154 16.13 6.39 -8.37
CA ASN A 154 16.61 7.60 -7.67
C ASN A 154 15.65 8.81 -7.67
N ALA A 155 16.16 9.97 -7.21
CA ALA A 155 15.37 11.20 -7.11
C ALA A 155 14.88 11.74 -8.46
N LEU A 156 15.74 11.67 -9.49
CA LEU A 156 15.39 12.17 -10.82
C LEU A 156 14.28 11.34 -11.47
N GLY A 157 14.37 10.03 -11.35
CA GLY A 157 13.32 9.13 -11.84
C GLY A 157 11.98 9.35 -11.13
N ALA A 158 11.99 9.56 -9.82
CA ALA A 158 10.78 9.87 -9.07
C ALA A 158 10.15 11.22 -9.50
N SER A 159 10.96 12.25 -9.76
CA SER A 159 10.49 13.52 -10.32
C SER A 159 9.86 13.34 -11.69
N LYS A 160 10.48 12.56 -12.59
CA LYS A 160 9.92 12.23 -13.92
C LYS A 160 8.59 11.48 -13.78
N LEU A 161 8.53 10.52 -12.86
CA LEU A 161 7.30 9.77 -12.55
C LEU A 161 6.18 10.71 -12.12
N GLY A 162 6.45 11.58 -11.16
CA GLY A 162 5.49 12.56 -10.71
C GLY A 162 4.95 13.41 -11.87
N ASN A 163 5.85 13.98 -12.66
CA ASN A 163 5.47 14.80 -13.81
C ASN A 163 4.54 14.06 -14.79
N ALA A 164 4.82 12.80 -15.12
CA ALA A 164 3.99 12.02 -16.01
C ALA A 164 2.58 11.78 -15.46
N LEU A 165 2.45 11.52 -14.16
CA LEU A 165 1.14 11.35 -13.51
C LEU A 165 0.25 12.59 -13.65
N THR A 166 0.83 13.79 -13.75
CA THR A 166 0.06 15.03 -13.92
C THR A 166 -0.74 15.11 -15.22
N TYR A 167 -0.38 14.30 -16.23
CA TYR A 167 -1.11 14.23 -17.49
C TYR A 167 -2.34 13.33 -17.43
N LEU A 168 -2.44 12.42 -16.46
CA LEU A 168 -3.54 11.47 -16.31
C LEU A 168 -4.75 12.11 -15.61
N LYS A 169 -5.43 13.03 -16.31
CA LYS A 169 -6.48 13.87 -15.71
C LYS A 169 -7.72 13.11 -15.24
N ASN A 170 -7.98 11.90 -15.77
CA ASN A 170 -9.15 11.09 -15.41
C ASN A 170 -8.84 10.07 -14.29
N LEU A 171 -7.60 10.07 -13.76
CA LEU A 171 -7.16 9.10 -12.76
C LEU A 171 -7.89 9.29 -11.43
N LYS A 172 -8.61 8.25 -11.00
CA LYS A 172 -9.35 8.20 -9.72
C LYS A 172 -8.66 7.31 -8.70
N THR A 173 -7.97 6.26 -9.15
CA THR A 173 -7.27 5.32 -8.27
C THR A 173 -5.83 5.18 -8.71
N LEU A 174 -4.91 5.53 -7.81
CA LEU A 174 -3.48 5.34 -7.98
C LEU A 174 -2.94 4.45 -6.86
N LYS A 175 -2.31 3.34 -7.24
CA LYS A 175 -1.44 2.56 -6.38
C LYS A 175 -0.05 2.63 -6.96
N LEU A 176 0.86 3.27 -6.25
CA LEU A 176 2.24 3.48 -6.68
C LEU A 176 3.18 2.90 -5.65
N ASN A 177 3.98 1.94 -6.07
CA ASN A 177 5.05 1.37 -5.27
C ASN A 177 6.41 1.72 -5.89
N VAL A 178 7.15 2.57 -5.19
CA VAL A 178 8.51 2.98 -5.55
C VAL A 178 9.50 2.64 -4.45
N SER A 179 9.18 1.68 -3.61
CA SER A 179 10.00 1.26 -2.47
C SER A 179 11.38 0.79 -2.91
N ASN A 180 12.39 1.02 -2.07
CA ASN A 180 13.76 0.56 -2.29
C ASN A 180 14.33 1.00 -3.66
N ASN A 181 14.39 2.30 -3.88
CA ASN A 181 14.83 2.93 -5.13
C ASN A 181 15.81 4.09 -4.95
N ASN A 182 16.27 4.37 -3.73
CA ASN A 182 17.14 5.50 -3.40
C ASN A 182 16.55 6.87 -3.83
N ILE A 183 15.24 7.05 -3.66
CA ILE A 183 14.54 8.26 -4.11
C ILE A 183 14.97 9.49 -3.34
N CYS A 184 15.33 9.34 -2.06
CA CYS A 184 15.74 10.42 -1.16
C CYS A 184 14.68 11.53 -1.02
N GLU A 185 15.04 12.58 -0.28
CA GLU A 185 14.19 13.73 -0.01
C GLU A 185 13.63 14.40 -1.27
N LYS A 186 14.53 14.78 -2.17
CA LYS A 186 14.15 15.54 -3.37
C LYS A 186 13.14 14.79 -4.24
N GLY A 187 13.37 13.52 -4.49
CA GLY A 187 12.47 12.73 -5.32
C GLY A 187 11.09 12.52 -4.68
N ALA A 188 11.03 12.31 -3.36
CA ALA A 188 9.77 12.18 -2.64
C ALA A 188 8.97 13.48 -2.67
N ASN A 189 9.63 14.63 -2.49
CA ASN A 189 8.99 15.96 -2.54
C ASN A 189 8.47 16.30 -3.95
N ASP A 190 9.28 16.06 -4.98
CA ASP A 190 8.88 16.31 -6.37
C ASP A 190 7.68 15.42 -6.78
N LEU A 191 7.68 14.16 -6.32
CA LEU A 191 6.57 13.24 -6.51
C LEU A 191 5.31 13.75 -5.81
N GLY A 192 5.42 14.16 -4.54
CA GLY A 192 4.32 14.72 -3.77
C GLY A 192 3.71 15.94 -4.42
N ALA A 193 4.53 16.94 -4.80
CA ALA A 193 4.09 18.15 -5.49
C ALA A 193 3.40 17.87 -6.85
N SER A 194 3.78 16.78 -7.51
CA SER A 194 3.13 16.34 -8.75
C SER A 194 1.78 15.67 -8.48
N LEU A 195 1.68 14.87 -7.41
CA LEU A 195 0.41 14.22 -7.01
C LEU A 195 -0.67 15.24 -6.63
N GLU A 196 -0.31 16.42 -6.11
CA GLU A 196 -1.25 17.52 -5.87
C GLU A 196 -2.02 17.93 -7.14
N LYS A 197 -1.40 17.82 -8.30
CA LYS A 197 -2.02 18.15 -9.60
C LYS A 197 -2.99 17.09 -10.10
N CYS A 198 -3.05 15.93 -9.44
CA CYS A 198 -3.98 14.83 -9.76
C CYS A 198 -5.32 15.01 -9.02
N VAL A 199 -6.01 16.11 -9.29
CA VAL A 199 -7.19 16.61 -8.54
C VAL A 199 -8.40 15.67 -8.51
N ASN A 200 -8.47 14.68 -9.39
CA ASN A 200 -9.56 13.71 -9.45
C ASN A 200 -9.33 12.44 -8.64
N LEU A 201 -8.17 12.33 -7.94
CA LEU A 201 -7.87 11.17 -7.12
C LEU A 201 -8.87 11.01 -5.97
N GLN A 202 -9.41 9.80 -5.87
CA GLN A 202 -10.28 9.35 -4.78
C GLN A 202 -9.57 8.34 -3.88
N ASN A 203 -8.68 7.53 -4.46
CA ASN A 203 -7.93 6.51 -3.75
C ASN A 203 -6.45 6.63 -4.11
N LEU A 204 -5.61 6.88 -3.11
CA LEU A 204 -4.16 6.94 -3.25
C LEU A 204 -3.50 5.93 -2.31
N LYS A 205 -2.72 5.01 -2.88
CA LYS A 205 -1.74 4.22 -2.15
C LYS A 205 -0.36 4.55 -2.68
N LEU A 206 0.54 5.01 -1.78
CA LEU A 206 1.92 5.34 -2.10
C LEU A 206 2.85 4.59 -1.14
N CYS A 207 3.75 3.77 -1.69
CA CYS A 207 4.78 3.07 -0.94
C CYS A 207 6.15 3.68 -1.26
N LEU A 208 6.77 4.27 -0.24
CA LEU A 208 8.08 4.92 -0.26
C LEU A 208 9.05 4.28 0.75
N ASN A 209 8.74 3.08 1.25
CA ASN A 209 9.60 2.44 2.23
C ASN A 209 11.00 2.13 1.66
N LYS A 210 12.03 2.17 2.50
CA LYS A 210 13.43 1.94 2.11
C LYS A 210 13.93 2.89 1.02
N ASN A 211 13.71 4.19 1.17
CA ASN A 211 14.13 5.18 0.16
C ASN A 211 15.10 6.25 0.70
N LEU A 212 15.66 6.05 1.88
CA LEU A 212 16.54 7.03 2.55
C LEU A 212 15.84 8.37 2.78
N CYS A 213 14.54 8.35 2.99
CA CYS A 213 13.74 9.51 3.31
C CYS A 213 14.04 10.00 4.73
N ASP A 214 14.23 11.30 4.89
CA ASP A 214 14.33 11.99 6.18
C ASP A 214 13.10 12.87 6.44
N ASP A 215 13.18 13.76 7.40
CA ASP A 215 12.09 14.65 7.80
C ASP A 215 11.57 15.59 6.70
N SER A 216 12.39 15.88 5.73
CA SER A 216 12.04 16.74 4.60
C SER A 216 11.36 16.01 3.45
N CYS A 217 11.35 14.68 3.46
CA CYS A 217 10.62 13.84 2.48
C CYS A 217 9.09 13.94 2.58
N MET A 218 8.57 14.67 3.56
CA MET A 218 7.13 14.78 3.79
C MET A 218 6.51 15.84 2.92
N PHE A 219 6.49 15.55 1.63
CA PHE A 219 5.70 16.23 0.61
C PHE A 219 5.86 17.74 0.53
N GLY A 220 6.46 18.23 -0.55
CA GLY A 220 6.39 19.63 -0.96
C GLY A 220 4.96 20.10 -1.24
N MET A 221 3.97 19.57 -0.51
CA MET A 221 2.56 19.91 -0.64
C MET A 221 2.26 21.18 0.15
N ASN A 222 2.60 22.33 -0.43
CA ASN A 222 2.44 23.62 0.22
C ASN A 222 1.05 24.24 0.03
N ASP A 223 0.21 23.73 -0.86
CA ASP A 223 -1.08 24.33 -1.23
C ASP A 223 -2.23 23.32 -1.30
N SER A 224 -2.16 22.29 -0.46
CA SER A 224 -2.94 21.06 -0.55
C SER A 224 -4.45 21.18 -0.27
N GLN A 225 -4.96 22.30 0.26
CA GLN A 225 -6.37 22.42 0.64
C GLN A 225 -7.38 22.20 -0.51
N LYS A 226 -6.99 22.47 -1.76
CA LYS A 226 -7.84 22.25 -2.92
C LYS A 226 -7.49 20.98 -3.71
N SER A 227 -6.26 20.52 -3.59
CA SER A 227 -5.71 19.49 -4.47
C SER A 227 -6.27 18.10 -4.22
N PHE A 228 -6.55 17.75 -2.97
CA PHE A 228 -7.06 16.43 -2.58
C PHE A 228 -8.50 16.43 -2.05
N ALA A 229 -9.31 17.41 -2.46
CA ALA A 229 -10.70 17.53 -2.00
C ALA A 229 -11.56 16.29 -2.27
N ASN A 230 -11.22 15.49 -3.29
CA ASN A 230 -11.93 14.28 -3.67
C ASN A 230 -11.38 13.01 -2.99
N LEU A 231 -10.27 13.10 -2.22
CA LEU A 231 -9.61 11.92 -1.67
C LEU A 231 -10.45 11.32 -0.53
N LYS A 232 -10.80 10.04 -0.69
CA LYS A 232 -11.58 9.24 0.27
C LYS A 232 -10.74 8.20 0.99
N SER A 233 -9.70 7.69 0.32
CA SER A 233 -8.80 6.67 0.88
C SER A 233 -7.36 7.05 0.62
N LEU A 234 -6.56 7.11 1.69
CA LEU A 234 -5.12 7.36 1.65
C LEU A 234 -4.38 6.24 2.36
N SER A 235 -3.41 5.66 1.68
CA SER A 235 -2.48 4.69 2.25
C SER A 235 -1.06 5.13 1.94
N LEU A 236 -0.28 5.44 2.98
CA LEU A 236 1.12 5.84 2.88
C LEU A 236 1.99 4.83 3.63
N ASP A 237 3.07 4.40 2.99
CA ASP A 237 4.06 3.53 3.59
C ASP A 237 5.44 4.19 3.49
N PHE A 238 5.94 4.66 4.62
CA PHE A 238 7.24 5.26 4.81
C PHE A 238 8.14 4.42 5.73
N SER A 239 7.84 3.16 5.90
CA SER A 239 8.61 2.26 6.78
C SER A 239 10.08 2.18 6.35
N GLN A 240 10.98 1.91 7.30
CA GLN A 240 12.41 1.75 7.05
C GLN A 240 13.04 2.97 6.36
N ASN A 241 12.84 4.13 6.96
CA ASN A 241 13.41 5.42 6.55
C ASN A 241 14.06 6.10 7.77
N GLN A 242 14.29 7.41 7.70
CA GLN A 242 14.94 8.20 8.76
C GLN A 242 14.02 9.31 9.27
N ILE A 243 12.71 9.03 9.36
CA ILE A 243 11.69 10.01 9.71
C ILE A 243 11.65 10.17 11.23
N SER A 244 11.85 11.41 11.70
CA SER A 244 11.72 11.79 13.10
C SER A 244 10.39 12.48 13.38
N SER A 245 10.24 12.97 14.59
CA SER A 245 9.07 13.76 15.01
C SER A 245 8.83 15.00 14.16
N ARG A 246 9.88 15.61 13.58
CA ARG A 246 9.75 16.74 12.66
C ARG A 246 9.10 16.33 11.34
N GLY A 247 9.47 15.18 10.78
CA GLY A 247 8.82 14.63 9.59
C GLY A 247 7.36 14.30 9.84
N ILE A 248 7.03 13.76 11.02
CA ILE A 248 5.65 13.51 11.44
C ILE A 248 4.83 14.80 11.57
N GLN A 249 5.44 15.90 12.01
CA GLN A 249 4.78 17.21 12.02
C GLN A 249 4.35 17.63 10.60
N ASN A 250 5.25 17.51 9.63
CA ASN A 250 4.96 17.85 8.23
C ASN A 250 3.83 16.95 7.67
N LEU A 251 3.87 15.64 7.96
CA LEU A 251 2.81 14.71 7.60
C LEU A 251 1.46 15.09 8.23
N GLY A 252 1.47 15.47 9.51
CA GLY A 252 0.28 15.93 10.22
C GLY A 252 -0.38 17.15 9.57
N LEU A 253 0.43 18.14 9.21
CA LEU A 253 -0.03 19.34 8.48
C LEU A 253 -0.71 18.95 7.17
N LEU A 254 -0.10 18.07 6.38
CA LEU A 254 -0.69 17.55 5.15
C LEU A 254 -2.04 16.86 5.41
N LEU A 255 -2.09 15.97 6.39
CA LEU A 255 -3.30 15.18 6.69
C LEU A 255 -4.46 16.09 7.16
N SER A 256 -4.17 17.21 7.81
CA SER A 256 -5.20 18.17 8.24
C SER A 256 -5.99 18.79 7.08
N CYS A 257 -5.47 18.70 5.86
CA CYS A 257 -6.11 19.22 4.65
C CYS A 257 -7.19 18.27 4.08
N PHE A 258 -7.27 17.02 4.55
CA PHE A 258 -8.16 16.00 3.97
C PHE A 258 -9.49 15.88 4.72
N SER A 259 -10.42 16.79 4.50
CA SER A 259 -11.71 16.83 5.19
C SER A 259 -12.64 15.64 4.88
N ASN A 260 -12.50 15.03 3.69
CA ASN A 260 -13.38 13.95 3.21
C ASN A 260 -12.78 12.54 3.35
N LEU A 261 -11.64 12.43 4.04
CA LEU A 261 -10.93 11.16 4.16
C LEU A 261 -11.70 10.19 5.07
N ALA A 262 -12.13 9.06 4.49
CA ALA A 262 -12.86 8.01 5.21
C ALA A 262 -11.94 6.85 5.63
N CYS A 263 -10.87 6.59 4.88
CA CYS A 263 -9.90 5.53 5.17
C CYS A 263 -8.48 6.11 5.19
N LEU A 264 -7.80 5.98 6.33
CA LEU A 264 -6.39 6.37 6.49
C LEU A 264 -5.57 5.16 6.93
N LYS A 265 -4.52 4.86 6.17
CA LYS A 265 -3.52 3.86 6.50
C LYS A 265 -2.14 4.48 6.46
N LEU A 266 -1.45 4.47 7.60
CA LEU A 266 -0.08 4.99 7.74
C LEU A 266 0.83 3.87 8.24
N LYS A 267 1.92 3.64 7.51
CA LYS A 267 3.01 2.78 7.95
C LYS A 267 4.27 3.60 8.10
N LEU A 268 4.79 3.60 9.30
CA LEU A 268 5.96 4.36 9.74
C LEU A 268 6.91 3.45 10.54
N ASP A 269 6.86 2.15 10.30
CA ASP A 269 7.68 1.17 11.00
C ASP A 269 9.16 1.42 10.77
N GLU A 270 10.01 1.09 11.75
CA GLU A 270 11.47 1.23 11.63
C GLU A 270 11.88 2.66 11.21
N ASN A 271 11.48 3.65 12.00
CA ASN A 271 11.83 5.06 11.88
C ASN A 271 12.34 5.60 13.23
N GLN A 272 12.36 6.92 13.40
CA GLN A 272 12.81 7.61 14.61
C GLN A 272 11.69 8.42 15.26
N VAL A 273 10.45 7.93 15.17
CA VAL A 273 9.27 8.62 15.73
C VAL A 273 9.25 8.44 17.25
N ASP A 274 9.03 9.54 17.97
CA ASP A 274 8.90 9.58 19.42
C ASP A 274 7.55 10.10 19.89
N ASP A 275 7.40 10.30 21.18
CA ASP A 275 6.17 10.80 21.81
C ASP A 275 5.74 12.18 21.29
N ILE A 276 6.70 13.06 20.95
CA ILE A 276 6.42 14.41 20.42
C ILE A 276 5.83 14.32 19.01
N GLY A 277 6.38 13.41 18.18
CA GLY A 277 5.85 13.16 16.86
C GLY A 277 4.39 12.69 16.91
N ILE A 278 4.07 11.74 17.78
CA ILE A 278 2.69 11.24 17.93
C ILE A 278 1.75 12.32 18.47
N GLN A 279 2.18 13.12 19.43
CA GLN A 279 1.40 14.26 19.93
C GLN A 279 1.01 15.22 18.80
N THR A 280 1.96 15.52 17.94
CA THR A 280 1.78 16.44 16.81
C THR A 280 0.84 15.84 15.76
N LEU A 281 1.05 14.57 15.38
CA LEU A 281 0.17 13.84 14.45
C LEU A 281 -1.28 13.85 14.92
N VAL A 282 -1.51 13.52 16.18
CA VAL A 282 -2.84 13.50 16.79
C VAL A 282 -3.49 14.87 16.77
N THR A 283 -2.71 15.94 17.04
CA THR A 283 -3.22 17.31 17.03
C THR A 283 -3.79 17.69 15.67
N HIS A 284 -3.18 17.25 14.59
CA HIS A 284 -3.65 17.51 13.23
C HIS A 284 -4.80 16.59 12.82
N LEU A 285 -4.70 15.28 13.10
CA LEU A 285 -5.71 14.30 12.71
C LEU A 285 -7.07 14.45 13.40
N LYS A 286 -7.14 15.07 14.59
CA LYS A 286 -8.43 15.27 15.25
C LYS A 286 -9.44 16.13 14.47
N ASN A 287 -8.98 16.83 13.44
CA ASN A 287 -9.84 17.58 12.51
C ASN A 287 -10.43 16.71 11.39
N CYS A 288 -9.89 15.53 11.14
CA CYS A 288 -10.35 14.60 10.11
C CYS A 288 -11.55 13.76 10.62
N LYS A 289 -12.72 14.38 10.79
CA LYS A 289 -13.91 13.76 11.41
C LYS A 289 -14.58 12.65 10.58
N SER A 290 -14.24 12.52 9.32
CA SER A 290 -14.84 11.55 8.39
C SER A 290 -14.21 10.16 8.48
N ILE A 291 -13.10 9.98 9.23
CA ILE A 291 -12.38 8.73 9.28
C ILE A 291 -13.24 7.63 9.93
N SER A 292 -13.54 6.60 9.15
CA SER A 292 -14.22 5.39 9.61
C SER A 292 -13.28 4.19 9.72
N THR A 293 -12.17 4.20 8.99
CA THR A 293 -11.11 3.18 9.05
C THR A 293 -9.77 3.86 9.30
N LEU A 294 -9.13 3.51 10.41
CA LEU A 294 -7.81 3.98 10.79
C LEU A 294 -6.87 2.79 11.00
N GLU A 295 -5.78 2.75 10.23
CA GLU A 295 -4.72 1.78 10.39
C GLU A 295 -3.40 2.55 10.55
N ILE A 296 -2.72 2.40 11.69
CA ILE A 296 -1.42 3.03 11.97
C ILE A 296 -0.45 1.95 12.42
N SER A 297 0.68 1.85 11.73
CA SER A 297 1.80 0.99 12.09
C SER A 297 3.01 1.86 12.43
N LEU A 298 3.54 1.67 13.62
CA LEU A 298 4.66 2.42 14.22
C LEU A 298 5.63 1.45 14.92
N SER A 299 5.72 0.23 14.43
CA SER A 299 6.62 -0.78 15.00
C SER A 299 8.07 -0.32 14.92
N GLN A 300 8.88 -0.70 15.90
CA GLN A 300 10.33 -0.37 15.94
C GLN A 300 10.57 1.15 15.81
N ASN A 301 10.02 1.91 16.75
CA ASN A 301 10.23 3.35 16.93
C ASN A 301 10.63 3.64 18.39
N SER A 302 10.52 4.88 18.82
CA SER A 302 10.87 5.31 20.19
C SER A 302 9.65 5.77 21.00
N LEU A 303 8.54 5.04 20.89
CA LEU A 303 7.28 5.39 21.53
C LEU A 303 7.23 4.97 22.98
N GLY A 304 6.91 5.92 23.86
CA GLY A 304 6.68 5.69 25.27
C GLY A 304 5.21 5.76 25.67
N VAL A 305 4.97 5.86 26.98
CA VAL A 305 3.62 5.96 27.58
C VAL A 305 2.84 7.16 27.03
N ASN A 306 3.52 8.28 26.77
CA ASN A 306 2.86 9.49 26.27
C ASN A 306 2.31 9.30 24.84
N SER A 307 2.99 8.51 23.99
CA SER A 307 2.47 8.14 22.67
C SER A 307 1.14 7.39 22.79
N ALA A 308 1.08 6.45 23.69
CA ALA A 308 -0.12 5.69 23.96
C ALA A 308 -1.28 6.58 24.43
N PHE A 309 -1.02 7.52 25.34
CA PHE A 309 -2.00 8.49 25.78
C PHE A 309 -2.49 9.39 24.63
N ASN A 310 -1.58 9.91 23.81
CA ASN A 310 -1.93 10.76 22.68
C ASN A 310 -2.78 10.01 21.63
N LEU A 311 -2.43 8.77 21.30
CA LEU A 311 -3.26 7.93 20.41
C LEU A 311 -4.66 7.71 20.96
N SER A 312 -4.81 7.58 22.29
CA SER A 312 -6.12 7.52 22.93
C SER A 312 -6.96 8.77 22.67
N LEU A 313 -6.36 9.95 22.75
CA LEU A 313 -7.04 11.21 22.45
C LEU A 313 -7.48 11.30 20.98
N LEU A 314 -6.70 10.74 20.06
CA LEU A 314 -7.10 10.66 18.64
C LEU A 314 -8.35 9.80 18.50
N ILE A 315 -8.35 8.61 19.09
CA ILE A 315 -9.46 7.65 19.04
C ILE A 315 -10.74 8.27 19.63
N GLU A 316 -10.64 8.96 20.76
CA GLU A 316 -11.76 9.63 21.42
C GLU A 316 -12.45 10.66 20.51
N ASN A 317 -11.67 11.32 19.64
CA ASN A 317 -12.17 12.34 18.73
C ASN A 317 -12.81 11.77 17.45
N GLN A 318 -12.67 10.47 17.17
CA GLN A 318 -13.15 9.82 15.94
C GLN A 318 -14.45 9.03 16.17
N THR A 319 -15.56 9.74 16.31
CA THR A 319 -16.88 9.13 16.65
C THR A 319 -17.44 8.22 15.54
N ASN A 320 -16.99 8.38 14.30
CA ASN A 320 -17.43 7.59 13.16
C ASN A 320 -16.60 6.32 12.93
N MET A 321 -15.56 6.09 13.73
CA MET A 321 -14.64 4.98 13.54
C MET A 321 -15.34 3.62 13.69
N SER A 322 -15.22 2.78 12.66
CA SER A 322 -15.73 1.40 12.65
C SER A 322 -14.62 0.36 12.70
N LYS A 323 -13.43 0.68 12.15
CA LYS A 323 -12.25 -0.16 12.19
C LYS A 323 -11.05 0.62 12.71
N LEU A 324 -10.36 0.04 13.70
CA LEU A 324 -9.08 0.50 14.23
C LEU A 324 -8.06 -0.63 14.19
N ASN A 325 -6.92 -0.38 13.56
CA ASN A 325 -5.75 -1.25 13.60
C ASN A 325 -4.54 -0.43 14.06
N LEU A 326 -3.93 -0.81 15.18
CA LEU A 326 -2.71 -0.20 15.70
C LEU A 326 -1.64 -1.25 15.87
N ASN A 327 -0.54 -1.11 15.12
CA ASN A 327 0.68 -1.86 15.36
C ASN A 327 1.70 -0.95 16.04
N LEU A 328 1.98 -1.22 17.29
CA LEU A 328 2.93 -0.49 18.14
C LEU A 328 4.05 -1.40 18.66
N SER A 329 4.32 -2.52 17.98
CA SER A 329 5.32 -3.51 18.39
C SER A 329 6.70 -2.90 18.52
N ASN A 330 7.56 -3.51 19.35
CA ASN A 330 8.95 -3.08 19.53
C ASN A 330 9.08 -1.59 19.86
N ASN A 331 8.40 -1.17 20.94
CA ASN A 331 8.47 0.17 21.51
C ASN A 331 8.64 0.09 23.03
N GLN A 332 8.43 1.17 23.77
CA GLN A 332 8.63 1.27 25.20
C GLN A 332 7.35 1.74 25.92
N LEU A 333 6.20 1.16 25.56
CA LEU A 333 4.90 1.61 26.06
C LEU A 333 4.69 1.34 27.56
N GLY A 334 5.27 0.28 28.09
CA GLY A 334 5.11 -0.14 29.48
C GLY A 334 3.68 -0.55 29.85
N PRO A 335 3.47 -0.91 31.14
CA PRO A 335 2.15 -1.36 31.61
C PRO A 335 1.05 -0.29 31.49
N GLU A 336 1.38 0.98 31.75
CA GLU A 336 0.47 2.11 31.70
C GLU A 336 0.08 2.48 30.27
N GLY A 337 1.01 2.35 29.30
CA GLY A 337 0.76 2.61 27.89
C GLY A 337 -0.23 1.62 27.28
N ALA A 338 -0.12 0.34 27.59
CA ALA A 338 -1.07 -0.67 27.13
C ALA A 338 -2.52 -0.38 27.54
N PHE A 339 -2.71 0.23 28.71
CA PHE A 339 -4.04 0.51 29.27
C PHE A 339 -4.66 1.81 28.74
N SER A 340 -3.88 2.85 28.46
CA SER A 340 -4.37 4.20 28.17
C SER A 340 -5.27 4.27 26.94
N HIS A 341 -5.07 3.41 25.93
CA HIS A 341 -5.89 3.41 24.70
C HIS A 341 -7.32 2.92 24.92
N ILE A 342 -7.52 1.99 25.82
CA ILE A 342 -8.73 1.19 25.84
C ILE A 342 -9.86 1.86 26.62
N SER A 343 -9.53 2.70 27.60
CA SER A 343 -10.53 3.48 28.32
C SER A 343 -11.38 4.38 27.41
N VAL A 344 -10.83 4.84 26.29
CA VAL A 344 -11.54 5.69 25.30
C VAL A 344 -12.33 4.90 24.28
N LEU A 345 -12.01 3.62 24.05
CA LEU A 345 -12.73 2.76 23.09
C LEU A 345 -14.20 2.59 23.44
N GLN A 346 -14.55 2.71 24.72
CA GLN A 346 -15.95 2.67 25.19
C GLN A 346 -16.79 3.81 24.60
N LYS A 347 -16.16 4.93 24.25
CA LYS A 347 -16.81 6.09 23.63
C LYS A 347 -17.04 5.91 22.13
N CYS A 348 -16.31 5.01 21.49
CA CYS A 348 -16.40 4.74 20.04
C CYS A 348 -17.53 3.75 19.75
N LYS A 349 -18.78 4.20 19.81
CA LYS A 349 -19.97 3.34 19.70
C LYS A 349 -20.08 2.57 18.38
N ASN A 350 -19.45 3.05 17.33
CA ASN A 350 -19.46 2.44 16.00
C ASN A 350 -18.30 1.46 15.75
N LEU A 351 -17.34 1.36 16.69
CA LEU A 351 -16.15 0.52 16.52
C LEU A 351 -16.52 -0.96 16.63
N THR A 352 -16.46 -1.66 15.53
CA THR A 352 -16.76 -3.10 15.45
C THR A 352 -15.53 -3.96 15.29
N THR A 353 -14.44 -3.41 14.71
CA THR A 353 -13.19 -4.12 14.46
C THR A 353 -12.04 -3.45 15.18
N LEU A 354 -11.34 -4.20 16.04
CA LEU A 354 -10.17 -3.75 16.75
C LEU A 354 -9.01 -4.75 16.59
N GLU A 355 -7.90 -4.26 16.09
CA GLU A 355 -6.64 -4.97 16.02
C GLU A 355 -5.57 -4.19 16.76
N LEU A 356 -4.95 -4.81 17.78
CA LEU A 356 -3.87 -4.23 18.58
C LEU A 356 -2.68 -5.17 18.58
N ILE A 357 -1.57 -4.74 17.99
CA ILE A 357 -0.32 -5.48 17.97
C ILE A 357 0.66 -4.73 18.86
N LEU A 358 0.98 -5.32 20.02
CA LEU A 358 1.71 -4.70 21.11
C LEU A 358 2.94 -5.53 21.53
N GLN A 359 3.45 -6.38 20.66
CA GLN A 359 4.62 -7.24 20.92
C GLN A 359 5.82 -6.40 21.37
N PHE A 360 6.70 -6.96 22.24
CA PHE A 360 7.94 -6.32 22.68
C PHE A 360 7.76 -4.89 23.22
N ASN A 361 6.88 -4.70 24.22
CA ASN A 361 6.57 -3.39 24.79
C ASN A 361 6.69 -3.31 26.33
N GLN A 362 7.21 -4.33 26.99
CA GLN A 362 7.40 -4.36 28.46
C GLN A 362 6.07 -4.14 29.23
N ILE A 363 4.95 -4.66 28.70
CA ILE A 363 3.60 -4.47 29.25
C ILE A 363 3.43 -5.19 30.60
N GLY A 364 4.00 -6.36 30.75
CA GLY A 364 3.93 -7.15 31.94
C GLY A 364 2.52 -7.60 32.36
N GLU A 365 2.44 -8.34 33.44
CA GLU A 365 1.19 -8.89 33.98
C GLU A 365 0.15 -7.78 34.29
N LYS A 366 0.60 -6.70 34.91
CA LYS A 366 -0.27 -5.58 35.31
C LYS A 366 -0.94 -4.92 34.10
N GLY A 367 -0.15 -4.68 33.05
CA GLY A 367 -0.67 -4.09 31.81
C GLY A 367 -1.69 -5.00 31.12
N ALA A 368 -1.43 -6.31 31.06
CA ALA A 368 -2.37 -7.28 30.49
C ALA A 368 -3.71 -7.36 31.24
N ILE A 369 -3.67 -7.35 32.58
CA ILE A 369 -4.88 -7.34 33.41
C ILE A 369 -5.71 -6.05 33.18
N ASN A 370 -5.05 -4.92 33.13
CA ASN A 370 -5.68 -3.62 32.90
C ASN A 370 -6.30 -3.55 31.50
N LEU A 371 -5.58 -4.02 30.48
CA LEU A 371 -6.06 -4.14 29.11
C LEU A 371 -7.35 -4.97 29.02
N GLY A 372 -7.36 -6.14 29.66
CA GLY A 372 -8.55 -6.99 29.71
C GLY A 372 -9.73 -6.35 30.42
N SER A 373 -9.46 -5.59 31.49
CA SER A 373 -10.50 -4.88 32.24
C SER A 373 -11.18 -3.83 31.38
N ALA A 374 -10.41 -3.03 30.67
CA ALA A 374 -10.92 -1.99 29.81
C ALA A 374 -11.66 -2.55 28.58
N LEU A 375 -11.16 -3.61 27.95
CA LEU A 375 -11.83 -4.29 26.82
C LEU A 375 -13.19 -4.86 27.21
N SER A 376 -13.32 -5.40 28.42
CA SER A 376 -14.60 -6.00 28.87
C SER A 376 -15.78 -5.02 28.84
N CYS A 377 -15.51 -3.72 28.81
CA CYS A 377 -16.50 -2.65 28.72
C CYS A 377 -16.86 -2.27 27.26
N CYS A 378 -16.16 -2.82 26.25
CA CYS A 378 -16.34 -2.51 24.84
C CYS A 378 -17.32 -3.49 24.17
N SER A 379 -18.60 -3.41 24.53
CA SER A 379 -19.64 -4.38 24.09
C SER A 379 -19.98 -4.31 22.60
N GLN A 380 -19.56 -3.27 21.89
CA GLN A 380 -19.82 -3.04 20.46
C GLN A 380 -18.86 -3.79 19.54
N ILE A 381 -17.69 -4.24 20.03
CA ILE A 381 -16.68 -4.90 19.22
C ILE A 381 -17.15 -6.32 18.86
N THR A 382 -17.09 -6.65 17.57
CA THR A 382 -17.44 -7.96 17.02
C THR A 382 -16.21 -8.76 16.55
N TYR A 383 -15.16 -8.08 16.12
CA TYR A 383 -13.86 -8.66 15.77
C TYR A 383 -12.77 -8.06 16.66
N LEU A 384 -12.02 -8.92 17.34
CA LEU A 384 -10.91 -8.52 18.21
C LEU A 384 -9.67 -9.36 17.91
N MET A 385 -8.57 -8.69 17.58
CA MET A 385 -7.23 -9.28 17.53
C MET A 385 -6.32 -8.52 18.48
N ILE A 386 -5.63 -9.24 19.37
CA ILE A 386 -4.62 -8.67 20.28
C ILE A 386 -3.40 -9.59 20.24
N ASP A 387 -2.24 -8.99 20.02
CA ASP A 387 -0.96 -9.66 20.13
C ASP A 387 -0.13 -9.01 21.25
N LEU A 388 0.14 -9.79 22.29
CA LEU A 388 0.92 -9.41 23.46
C LEU A 388 2.21 -10.25 23.58
N SER A 389 2.65 -10.87 22.52
CA SER A 389 3.86 -11.69 22.54
C SER A 389 5.06 -10.90 23.04
N ASP A 390 5.98 -11.56 23.70
CA ASP A 390 7.25 -10.98 24.19
C ASP A 390 7.09 -9.74 25.08
N ASN A 391 6.14 -9.79 26.03
CA ASN A 391 5.83 -8.70 26.96
C ASN A 391 6.02 -9.05 28.43
N GLU A 392 6.86 -10.03 28.75
CA GLU A 392 7.11 -10.48 30.13
C GLU A 392 5.82 -10.93 30.85
N ILE A 393 4.93 -11.62 30.13
CA ILE A 393 3.66 -12.12 30.64
C ILE A 393 3.71 -13.64 30.70
N ASP A 394 3.43 -14.24 31.87
CA ASP A 394 3.31 -15.69 31.98
C ASP A 394 2.04 -16.21 31.30
N TYR A 395 2.17 -17.02 30.27
CA TYR A 395 1.06 -17.53 29.46
C TYR A 395 0.10 -18.43 30.22
N ILE A 396 0.57 -19.09 31.30
CA ILE A 396 -0.21 -19.96 32.17
C ILE A 396 -0.66 -19.19 33.40
N GLY A 397 -0.13 -17.96 33.56
CA GLY A 397 -0.33 -17.12 34.72
C GLY A 397 -1.74 -16.55 34.87
N THR A 398 -1.93 -15.87 35.99
CA THR A 398 -3.23 -15.28 36.38
C THR A 398 -3.65 -14.17 35.42
N ALA A 399 -2.69 -13.38 34.90
CA ALA A 399 -3.01 -12.24 34.01
C ALA A 399 -3.66 -12.70 32.71
N VAL A 400 -3.10 -13.70 32.05
CA VAL A 400 -3.65 -14.26 30.82
C VAL A 400 -5.03 -14.89 31.06
N THR A 401 -5.18 -15.58 32.18
CA THR A 401 -6.48 -16.16 32.58
C THR A 401 -7.53 -15.05 32.79
N VAL A 402 -7.17 -14.00 33.52
CA VAL A 402 -8.06 -12.85 33.75
C VAL A 402 -8.42 -12.14 32.46
N LEU A 403 -7.43 -11.91 31.56
CA LEU A 403 -7.65 -11.31 30.25
C LEU A 403 -8.61 -12.14 29.40
N LYS A 404 -8.38 -13.45 29.29
CA LYS A 404 -9.25 -14.39 28.55
C LYS A 404 -10.68 -14.38 29.09
N VAL A 405 -10.86 -14.46 30.41
CA VAL A 405 -12.18 -14.45 31.07
C VAL A 405 -12.92 -13.14 30.80
N LYS A 406 -12.23 -12.01 30.85
CA LYS A 406 -12.86 -10.70 30.60
C LYS A 406 -13.28 -10.52 29.16
N ILE A 407 -12.44 -10.95 28.21
CA ILE A 407 -12.77 -10.93 26.78
C ILE A 407 -13.92 -11.91 26.44
N LEU A 408 -13.98 -13.06 27.11
CA LEU A 408 -15.09 -14.01 26.94
C LEU A 408 -16.45 -13.43 27.36
N LYS A 409 -16.47 -12.44 28.24
CA LYS A 409 -17.71 -11.75 28.66
C LYS A 409 -18.23 -10.70 27.65
N MET A 410 -17.51 -10.41 26.60
CA MET A 410 -17.95 -9.48 25.55
C MET A 410 -19.08 -10.13 24.72
N LYS A 411 -20.32 -9.65 24.91
CA LYS A 411 -21.55 -10.32 24.45
C LYS A 411 -21.76 -10.41 22.93
N ARG A 412 -21.12 -9.55 22.14
CA ARG A 412 -21.33 -9.47 20.67
C ARG A 412 -20.17 -9.98 19.84
N MET A 413 -19.17 -10.54 20.46
CA MET A 413 -17.96 -10.95 19.76
C MET A 413 -18.19 -12.18 18.88
N VAL A 414 -17.89 -12.05 17.58
CA VAL A 414 -17.98 -13.12 16.60
C VAL A 414 -16.62 -13.81 16.45
N GLU A 415 -15.55 -13.02 16.35
CA GLU A 415 -14.19 -13.53 16.17
C GLU A 415 -13.22 -12.88 17.16
N LYS A 416 -12.33 -13.69 17.73
CA LYS A 416 -11.31 -13.23 18.69
C LYS A 416 -10.02 -14.01 18.51
N TYR A 417 -8.94 -13.27 18.42
CA TYR A 417 -7.58 -13.80 18.35
C TYR A 417 -6.74 -13.14 19.45
N LEU A 418 -6.25 -13.97 20.36
CA LEU A 418 -5.32 -13.57 21.41
C LEU A 418 -4.04 -14.34 21.21
N ILE A 419 -2.96 -13.61 20.93
CA ILE A 419 -1.65 -14.18 20.63
C ILE A 419 -0.71 -13.84 21.78
N PHE A 420 -0.08 -14.88 22.30
CA PHE A 420 0.96 -14.81 23.31
C PHE A 420 2.01 -15.83 22.93
N VAL A 421 3.16 -15.38 22.50
CA VAL A 421 4.33 -16.22 22.20
C VAL A 421 5.53 -15.63 22.90
N SER A 422 6.42 -16.46 23.44
CA SER A 422 7.69 -16.03 24.08
C SER A 422 8.82 -16.07 23.08
#